data_5634402d202777949ef0851f17001ede
#
_entry.id   5634402d202777949ef0851f17001ede
#
_cell.length_a   1.000
_cell.length_b   1.000
_cell.length_c   1.000
_cell.angle_alpha   90.00
_cell.angle_beta   90.00
_cell.angle_gamma   90.00
#
_symmetry.space_group_name_H-M   'P 1'
#
loop_
_entity.id
_entity.type
_entity.pdbx_description
1 polymer ?
#
loop_
_entity_poly.entity_id
_entity_poly.type
_entity_poly.pdbx_seq_one_letter_code
_entity_poly.pdbx_strand_id
1 'polypeptide(L)'
;DMPSDVAEWVRRDRNHPSLLMWSIGNEILDTHLDESAQQVTCDLCENVRLHDPRGNAIITLGSNFMPWEGARKCADLVDAQGYNYGEKYYEAHHAEHPDWLICVIETASALSSRGIYHFPMAASILSDEDLQCSALGNSTSSWGTKDMRKCIVEDLNTPYSLGQFLWSGIDYIGEPTPYHTRSCYFGMMDTAVFPKDYWYLFKSLWTNAPMAHIGVYWDWNPGQMIDVPVMTNGVKAELLLNGRSLGMQEVSRTDWTHCRPAWQVPFEAGELVAR
;
A
#
# COMPACT_ATOMS: atom_id res chain seq x y z
N ASP A 1 -19.68 -15.07 20.36
CA ASP A 1 -19.98 -14.08 21.41
C ASP A 1 -18.82 -13.10 21.53
N MET A 2 -19.02 -11.86 21.10
CA MET A 2 -17.98 -10.82 21.00
C MET A 2 -17.09 -10.69 22.24
N PRO A 3 -17.59 -10.58 23.48
CA PRO A 3 -16.70 -10.50 24.64
C PRO A 3 -15.82 -11.72 24.86
N SER A 4 -16.34 -12.91 24.58
CA SER A 4 -15.59 -14.17 24.69
C SER A 4 -14.49 -14.23 23.63
N ASP A 5 -14.81 -13.87 22.39
CA ASP A 5 -13.86 -13.93 21.27
C ASP A 5 -12.69 -12.95 21.49
N VAL A 6 -12.99 -11.72 21.94
CA VAL A 6 -11.96 -10.72 22.31
C VAL A 6 -11.10 -11.23 23.46
N ALA A 7 -11.71 -11.82 24.49
CA ALA A 7 -11.00 -12.35 25.65
C ALA A 7 -10.00 -13.44 25.26
N GLU A 8 -10.41 -14.38 24.42
CA GLU A 8 -9.56 -15.48 23.97
C GLU A 8 -8.42 -14.99 23.08
N TRP A 9 -8.74 -14.13 22.12
CA TRP A 9 -7.76 -13.52 21.23
C TRP A 9 -6.70 -12.74 22.00
N VAL A 10 -7.10 -11.80 22.88
CA VAL A 10 -6.18 -10.97 23.64
C VAL A 10 -5.32 -11.81 24.59
N ARG A 11 -5.92 -12.79 25.30
CA ARG A 11 -5.19 -13.67 26.21
C ARG A 11 -4.15 -14.54 25.51
N ARG A 12 -4.43 -14.97 24.27
CA ARG A 12 -3.48 -15.73 23.45
C ARG A 12 -2.24 -14.91 23.13
N ASP A 13 -2.43 -13.65 22.72
CA ASP A 13 -1.37 -12.87 22.05
C ASP A 13 -0.71 -11.79 22.95
N ARG A 14 -1.34 -11.35 24.05
CA ARG A 14 -0.88 -10.21 24.89
C ARG A 14 0.54 -10.33 25.46
N ASN A 15 1.10 -11.53 25.53
CA ASN A 15 2.46 -11.76 26.01
C ASN A 15 3.49 -11.85 24.86
N HIS A 16 3.05 -11.70 23.61
CA HIS A 16 3.96 -11.77 22.48
C HIS A 16 4.79 -10.49 22.38
N PRO A 17 6.14 -10.58 22.35
CA PRO A 17 7.00 -9.40 22.38
C PRO A 17 6.91 -8.51 21.13
N SER A 18 6.38 -9.02 20.01
CA SER A 18 6.18 -8.25 18.77
C SER A 18 4.81 -7.57 18.68
N LEU A 19 3.96 -7.71 19.70
CA LEU A 19 2.65 -7.07 19.69
C LEU A 19 2.80 -5.57 19.91
N LEU A 20 2.38 -4.77 18.94
CA LEU A 20 2.41 -3.31 18.98
C LEU A 20 1.01 -2.71 19.10
N MET A 21 0.02 -3.35 18.48
CA MET A 21 -1.30 -2.76 18.28
C MET A 21 -2.39 -3.82 18.24
N TRP A 22 -3.54 -3.51 18.83
CA TRP A 22 -4.78 -4.25 18.73
C TRP A 22 -5.71 -3.55 17.74
N SER A 23 -6.04 -4.18 16.62
CA SER A 23 -7.07 -3.66 15.71
C SER A 23 -8.41 -4.29 16.09
N ILE A 24 -9.36 -3.47 16.56
CA ILE A 24 -10.66 -3.93 17.04
C ILE A 24 -11.72 -4.03 15.95
N GLY A 25 -11.39 -3.64 14.71
CA GLY A 25 -12.27 -3.76 13.56
C GLY A 25 -11.70 -3.10 12.31
N ASN A 26 -12.31 -3.40 11.17
CA ASN A 26 -11.91 -2.85 9.88
C ASN A 26 -13.14 -2.56 9.01
N GLU A 27 -13.24 -1.34 8.49
CA GLU A 27 -14.28 -0.88 7.56
C GLU A 27 -15.72 -1.19 7.99
N ILE A 28 -15.99 -1.03 9.28
CA ILE A 28 -17.30 -1.32 9.87
C ILE A 28 -18.30 -0.26 9.42
N LEU A 29 -19.28 -0.68 8.62
CA LEU A 29 -20.29 0.19 8.03
C LEU A 29 -21.07 1.01 9.08
N ASP A 30 -21.41 0.39 10.20
CA ASP A 30 -22.20 1.02 11.26
C ASP A 30 -21.53 2.24 11.87
N THR A 31 -20.20 2.34 11.80
CA THR A 31 -19.43 3.47 12.38
C THR A 31 -19.86 4.84 11.83
N HIS A 32 -20.43 4.89 10.62
CA HIS A 32 -20.91 6.14 10.04
C HIS A 32 -22.45 6.23 9.90
N LEU A 33 -23.16 5.11 10.10
CA LEU A 33 -24.62 5.05 9.95
C LEU A 33 -25.38 5.00 11.25
N ASP A 34 -24.79 4.46 12.33
CA ASP A 34 -25.48 4.17 13.58
C ASP A 34 -24.69 4.68 14.79
N GLU A 35 -25.35 5.47 15.63
CA GLU A 35 -24.76 6.01 16.86
C GLU A 35 -24.39 4.91 17.87
N SER A 36 -25.01 3.70 17.79
CA SER A 36 -24.64 2.57 18.63
C SER A 36 -23.24 2.05 18.38
N ALA A 37 -22.64 2.34 17.21
CA ALA A 37 -21.26 1.96 16.89
C ALA A 37 -20.24 2.56 17.85
N GLN A 38 -20.50 3.74 18.40
CA GLN A 38 -19.62 4.35 19.41
C GLN A 38 -19.64 3.52 20.70
N GLN A 39 -20.81 3.04 21.14
CA GLN A 39 -20.90 2.17 22.30
C GLN A 39 -20.20 0.84 22.06
N VAL A 40 -20.40 0.23 20.89
CA VAL A 40 -19.69 -1.01 20.52
C VAL A 40 -18.17 -0.79 20.48
N THR A 41 -17.71 0.33 19.98
CA THR A 41 -16.27 0.68 20.00
C THR A 41 -15.73 0.80 21.42
N CYS A 42 -16.46 1.48 22.32
CA CYS A 42 -16.12 1.53 23.74
C CYS A 42 -16.05 0.14 24.37
N ASP A 43 -17.08 -0.68 24.18
CA ASP A 43 -17.16 -2.02 24.75
C ASP A 43 -15.99 -2.90 24.28
N LEU A 44 -15.60 -2.79 23.01
CA LEU A 44 -14.44 -3.49 22.45
C LEU A 44 -13.14 -3.00 23.08
N CYS A 45 -12.93 -1.69 23.20
CA CYS A 45 -11.76 -1.12 23.85
C CYS A 45 -11.64 -1.56 25.32
N GLU A 46 -12.74 -1.50 26.06
CA GLU A 46 -12.79 -1.92 27.48
C GLU A 46 -12.48 -3.42 27.61
N ASN A 47 -13.01 -4.24 26.71
CA ASN A 47 -12.78 -5.68 26.73
C ASN A 47 -11.32 -6.02 26.41
N VAL A 48 -10.70 -5.34 25.44
CA VAL A 48 -9.26 -5.49 25.18
C VAL A 48 -8.46 -5.10 26.41
N ARG A 49 -8.70 -3.93 27.02
CA ARG A 49 -7.99 -3.42 28.20
C ARG A 49 -8.18 -4.33 29.43
N LEU A 50 -9.38 -4.92 29.59
CA LEU A 50 -9.65 -5.89 30.67
C LEU A 50 -8.74 -7.13 30.57
N HIS A 51 -8.46 -7.58 29.35
CA HIS A 51 -7.68 -8.79 29.12
C HIS A 51 -6.20 -8.53 28.79
N ASP A 52 -5.81 -7.27 28.50
CA ASP A 52 -4.44 -6.79 28.42
C ASP A 52 -4.14 -5.74 29.52
N PRO A 53 -4.09 -6.12 30.80
CA PRO A 53 -3.98 -5.17 31.91
C PRO A 53 -2.64 -4.43 31.97
N ARG A 54 -1.65 -4.85 31.20
CA ARG A 54 -0.35 -4.15 31.10
C ARG A 54 -0.41 -2.97 30.14
N GLY A 55 -1.37 -2.98 29.18
CA GLY A 55 -1.53 -1.94 28.19
C GLY A 55 -0.29 -1.73 27.32
N ASN A 56 0.40 -2.84 26.98
CA ASN A 56 1.65 -2.77 26.19
C ASN A 56 1.39 -2.46 24.70
N ALA A 57 0.18 -2.68 24.21
CA ALA A 57 -0.22 -2.43 22.85
C ALA A 57 -1.34 -1.38 22.80
N ILE A 58 -1.25 -0.47 21.84
CA ILE A 58 -2.28 0.53 21.58
C ILE A 58 -3.45 -0.08 20.83
N ILE A 59 -4.62 0.55 20.92
CA ILE A 59 -5.84 0.10 20.24
C ILE A 59 -6.09 0.98 19.00
N THR A 60 -6.47 0.36 17.89
CA THR A 60 -6.86 1.04 16.65
C THR A 60 -8.13 0.42 16.05
N LEU A 61 -8.75 1.19 15.15
CA LEU A 61 -9.88 0.78 14.33
C LEU A 61 -9.64 1.29 12.90
N GLY A 62 -9.53 0.39 11.94
CA GLY A 62 -9.34 0.75 10.53
C GLY A 62 -10.65 1.26 9.90
N SER A 63 -10.60 2.41 9.22
CA SER A 63 -11.81 2.99 8.62
C SER A 63 -11.52 3.68 7.28
N ASN A 64 -12.34 3.37 6.28
CA ASN A 64 -12.47 4.12 5.03
C ASN A 64 -13.59 5.19 5.12
N PHE A 65 -14.26 5.29 6.28
CA PHE A 65 -15.38 6.20 6.53
C PHE A 65 -15.00 7.47 7.29
N MET A 66 -13.71 7.78 7.46
CA MET A 66 -13.20 8.94 8.19
C MET A 66 -13.77 10.32 7.75
N PRO A 67 -14.25 10.51 6.49
CA PRO A 67 -15.00 11.72 6.14
C PRO A 67 -16.30 11.95 6.93
N TRP A 68 -16.89 10.90 7.50
CA TRP A 68 -18.14 11.00 8.26
C TRP A 68 -17.90 11.24 9.74
N GLU A 69 -18.71 12.10 10.34
CA GLU A 69 -18.61 12.46 11.75
C GLU A 69 -18.74 11.25 12.70
N GLY A 70 -19.65 10.32 12.40
CA GLY A 70 -19.83 9.11 13.21
C GLY A 70 -18.55 8.25 13.28
N ALA A 71 -17.87 8.09 12.14
CA ALA A 71 -16.60 7.37 12.10
C ALA A 71 -15.49 8.09 12.89
N ARG A 72 -15.41 9.43 12.81
CA ARG A 72 -14.46 10.21 13.63
C ARG A 72 -14.76 10.11 15.12
N LYS A 73 -16.04 10.08 15.52
CA LYS A 73 -16.41 9.84 16.92
C LYS A 73 -15.99 8.46 17.43
N CYS A 74 -16.02 7.44 16.57
CA CYS A 74 -15.45 6.14 16.91
C CYS A 74 -13.91 6.20 16.98
N ALA A 75 -13.28 6.96 16.09
CA ALA A 75 -11.83 7.16 16.10
C ALA A 75 -11.32 7.89 17.35
N ASP A 76 -12.11 8.79 17.94
CA ASP A 76 -11.78 9.46 19.21
C ASP A 76 -11.70 8.49 20.41
N LEU A 77 -12.25 7.29 20.29
CA LEU A 77 -12.30 6.28 21.36
C LEU A 77 -11.12 5.34 21.39
N VAL A 78 -10.29 5.35 20.35
CA VAL A 78 -9.11 4.49 20.20
C VAL A 78 -7.81 5.27 20.36
N ASP A 79 -6.72 4.55 20.60
CA ASP A 79 -5.42 5.18 20.88
C ASP A 79 -4.70 5.65 19.61
N ALA A 80 -4.92 4.98 18.47
CA ALA A 80 -4.41 5.38 17.16
C ALA A 80 -5.52 5.32 16.11
N GLN A 81 -5.65 6.37 15.32
CA GLN A 81 -6.71 6.54 14.35
C GLN A 81 -6.35 5.82 13.05
N GLY A 82 -7.07 4.72 12.79
CA GLY A 82 -6.83 3.84 11.65
C GLY A 82 -7.50 4.37 10.38
N TYR A 83 -6.69 4.63 9.36
CA TYR A 83 -7.16 5.06 8.05
C TYR A 83 -7.01 3.94 7.03
N ASN A 84 -8.05 3.76 6.20
CA ASN A 84 -7.98 2.97 4.98
C ASN A 84 -8.17 3.91 3.79
N TYR A 85 -7.18 3.99 2.88
CA TYR A 85 -7.22 4.83 1.66
C TYR A 85 -7.55 6.31 1.92
N GLY A 86 -7.11 6.84 3.05
CA GLY A 86 -7.51 8.14 3.58
C GLY A 86 -6.45 9.23 3.54
N GLU A 87 -5.34 9.05 2.82
CA GLU A 87 -4.18 9.95 2.81
C GLU A 87 -4.53 11.42 2.51
N LYS A 88 -5.53 11.65 1.68
CA LYS A 88 -6.01 13.00 1.33
C LYS A 88 -6.68 13.77 2.49
N TYR A 89 -6.97 13.09 3.60
CA TYR A 89 -7.64 13.68 4.77
C TYR A 89 -6.68 13.95 5.93
N TYR A 90 -5.45 13.43 5.91
CA TYR A 90 -4.52 13.50 7.05
C TYR A 90 -4.27 14.92 7.54
N GLU A 91 -3.94 15.84 6.63
CA GLU A 91 -3.65 17.23 6.99
C GLU A 91 -4.86 17.93 7.63
N ALA A 92 -6.03 17.80 7.02
CA ALA A 92 -7.26 18.43 7.53
C ALA A 92 -7.67 17.87 8.90
N HIS A 93 -7.67 16.54 9.04
CA HIS A 93 -8.04 15.90 10.30
C HIS A 93 -7.00 16.14 11.41
N HIS A 94 -5.70 16.17 11.08
CA HIS A 94 -4.68 16.51 12.06
C HIS A 94 -4.76 17.97 12.52
N ALA A 95 -5.18 18.88 11.65
CA ALA A 95 -5.44 20.27 12.03
C ALA A 95 -6.63 20.41 12.99
N GLU A 96 -7.67 19.57 12.83
CA GLU A 96 -8.84 19.51 13.73
C GLU A 96 -8.52 18.76 15.03
N HIS A 97 -7.69 17.71 14.96
CA HIS A 97 -7.34 16.81 16.05
C HIS A 97 -5.81 16.64 16.12
N PRO A 98 -5.08 17.64 16.68
CA PRO A 98 -3.60 17.62 16.69
C PRO A 98 -2.99 16.51 17.56
N ASP A 99 -3.76 15.91 18.41
CA ASP A 99 -3.39 14.78 19.29
C ASP A 99 -3.59 13.40 18.66
N TRP A 100 -4.23 13.34 17.49
CA TRP A 100 -4.42 12.07 16.81
C TRP A 100 -3.11 11.51 16.27
N LEU A 101 -2.91 10.22 16.54
CA LEU A 101 -1.83 9.41 15.95
C LEU A 101 -2.41 8.66 14.75
N ILE A 102 -2.07 9.09 13.55
CA ILE A 102 -2.54 8.44 12.33
C ILE A 102 -1.79 7.13 12.10
N CYS A 103 -2.53 6.06 11.84
CA CYS A 103 -2.00 4.79 11.38
C CYS A 103 -2.75 4.36 10.12
N VAL A 104 -2.04 4.06 9.05
CA VAL A 104 -2.66 3.57 7.81
C VAL A 104 -2.83 2.06 7.92
N ILE A 105 -4.05 1.61 8.22
CA ILE A 105 -4.35 0.19 8.47
C ILE A 105 -4.48 -0.58 7.17
N GLU A 106 -4.92 0.10 6.11
CA GLU A 106 -5.02 -0.50 4.78
C GLU A 106 -4.76 0.55 3.70
N THR A 107 -3.88 0.26 2.77
CA THR A 107 -3.58 1.15 1.64
C THR A 107 -3.13 0.37 0.42
N ALA A 108 -2.93 1.09 -0.66
CA ALA A 108 -2.49 0.60 -1.96
C ALA A 108 -3.61 -0.05 -2.76
N SER A 109 -3.92 -1.33 -2.59
CA SER A 109 -4.87 -2.09 -3.43
C SER A 109 -4.62 -1.84 -4.92
N ALA A 110 -3.34 -1.81 -5.32
CA ALA A 110 -2.99 -1.63 -6.72
C ALA A 110 -2.80 -2.98 -7.39
N LEU A 111 -3.45 -3.12 -8.54
CA LEU A 111 -3.44 -4.36 -9.30
C LEU A 111 -2.16 -4.49 -10.11
N SER A 112 -1.50 -5.63 -9.98
CA SER A 112 -0.35 -5.97 -10.81
C SER A 112 -0.15 -7.47 -10.92
N SER A 113 0.28 -7.94 -12.08
CA SER A 113 0.71 -9.32 -12.30
C SER A 113 2.21 -9.34 -12.54
N ARG A 114 2.92 -10.34 -12.01
CA ARG A 114 4.35 -10.45 -12.23
C ARG A 114 4.64 -10.81 -13.70
N GLY A 115 5.48 -10.00 -14.35
CA GLY A 115 5.96 -10.26 -15.71
C GLY A 115 4.96 -9.97 -16.83
N ILE A 116 3.86 -9.24 -16.56
CA ILE A 116 2.90 -8.77 -17.55
C ILE A 116 3.07 -7.26 -17.70
N TYR A 117 3.19 -6.78 -18.92
CA TYR A 117 3.46 -5.37 -19.20
C TYR A 117 2.54 -4.85 -20.32
N HIS A 118 1.79 -3.81 -20.03
CA HIS A 118 0.94 -3.12 -21.01
C HIS A 118 1.54 -1.76 -21.33
N PHE A 119 2.06 -1.62 -22.54
CA PHE A 119 2.66 -0.38 -23.03
C PHE A 119 1.68 0.46 -23.84
N PRO A 120 1.79 1.78 -23.82
CA PRO A 120 2.71 2.58 -22.99
C PRO A 120 2.26 2.67 -21.54
N MET A 121 3.20 2.80 -20.61
CA MET A 121 2.92 2.94 -19.17
C MET A 121 2.00 4.12 -18.84
N ALA A 122 2.00 5.14 -19.69
CA ALA A 122 1.14 6.32 -19.53
C ALA A 122 -0.35 6.03 -19.83
N ALA A 123 -0.68 4.93 -20.55
CA ALA A 123 -2.04 4.57 -20.84
C ALA A 123 -2.65 3.78 -19.69
N SER A 124 -3.68 4.33 -19.06
CA SER A 124 -4.45 3.62 -18.03
C SER A 124 -5.37 2.59 -18.67
N ILE A 125 -5.36 1.38 -18.11
CA ILE A 125 -6.21 0.27 -18.56
C ILE A 125 -7.10 -0.11 -17.38
N LEU A 126 -8.42 -0.14 -17.61
CA LEU A 126 -9.36 -0.61 -16.59
C LEU A 126 -9.19 -2.13 -16.44
N SER A 127 -8.88 -2.56 -15.23
CA SER A 127 -8.54 -3.96 -14.94
C SER A 127 -9.71 -4.93 -15.19
N ASP A 128 -10.96 -4.46 -15.07
CA ASP A 128 -12.14 -5.28 -15.34
C ASP A 128 -12.30 -5.62 -16.85
N GLU A 129 -11.60 -4.90 -17.73
CA GLU A 129 -11.55 -5.17 -19.17
C GLU A 129 -10.36 -6.08 -19.54
N ASP A 130 -9.49 -6.41 -18.59
CA ASP A 130 -8.29 -7.20 -18.79
C ASP A 130 -8.15 -8.29 -17.70
N LEU A 131 -7.85 -9.50 -18.13
CA LEU A 131 -7.60 -10.64 -17.24
C LEU A 131 -6.19 -10.65 -16.64
N GLN A 132 -5.31 -9.79 -17.12
CA GLN A 132 -3.90 -9.72 -16.74
C GLN A 132 -3.49 -8.28 -16.45
N CYS A 133 -3.27 -7.97 -15.18
CA CYS A 133 -2.90 -6.63 -14.77
C CYS A 133 -1.43 -6.32 -15.08
N SER A 134 -1.17 -5.12 -15.55
CA SER A 134 0.19 -4.67 -15.89
C SER A 134 1.07 -4.46 -14.65
N ALA A 135 2.28 -4.98 -14.68
CA ALA A 135 3.30 -4.72 -13.67
C ALA A 135 3.80 -3.27 -13.64
N LEU A 136 3.54 -2.49 -14.70
CA LEU A 136 3.94 -1.07 -14.79
C LEU A 136 3.09 -0.15 -13.91
N GLY A 137 1.98 -0.65 -13.35
CA GLY A 137 1.09 0.10 -12.49
C GLY A 137 0.05 0.94 -13.23
N ASN A 138 -0.18 0.65 -14.48
CA ASN A 138 -1.18 1.32 -15.30
C ASN A 138 -2.48 0.52 -15.47
N SER A 139 -2.60 -0.65 -14.83
CA SER A 139 -3.91 -1.30 -14.62
C SER A 139 -4.57 -0.70 -13.39
N THR A 140 -5.79 -0.20 -13.56
CA THR A 140 -6.51 0.53 -12.51
C THR A 140 -7.87 -0.13 -12.25
N SER A 141 -8.30 -0.11 -10.99
CA SER A 141 -9.68 -0.39 -10.61
C SER A 141 -10.47 0.90 -10.45
N SER A 142 -11.80 0.79 -10.46
CA SER A 142 -12.67 1.95 -10.27
C SER A 142 -12.60 2.51 -8.83
N TRP A 143 -12.20 1.69 -7.86
CA TRP A 143 -12.24 1.98 -6.43
C TRP A 143 -10.88 1.93 -5.71
N GLY A 144 -9.87 1.27 -6.27
CA GLY A 144 -8.55 1.16 -5.66
C GLY A 144 -7.65 2.37 -5.89
N THR A 145 -6.45 2.30 -5.35
CA THR A 145 -5.42 3.31 -5.55
C THR A 145 -5.02 3.42 -7.02
N LYS A 146 -5.07 4.61 -7.56
CA LYS A 146 -4.71 4.87 -8.96
C LYS A 146 -3.21 4.97 -9.18
N ASP A 147 -2.46 5.35 -8.15
CA ASP A 147 -1.00 5.43 -8.21
C ASP A 147 -0.41 5.05 -6.85
N MET A 148 0.25 3.90 -6.81
CA MET A 148 0.87 3.38 -5.60
C MET A 148 2.01 4.26 -5.09
N ARG A 149 2.71 4.96 -5.98
CA ARG A 149 3.80 5.86 -5.59
C ARG A 149 3.30 6.97 -4.69
N LYS A 150 2.12 7.49 -5.01
CA LYS A 150 1.50 8.56 -4.25
C LYS A 150 1.19 8.12 -2.82
N CYS A 151 0.50 7.02 -2.61
CA CYS A 151 0.14 6.58 -1.25
C CYS A 151 1.38 6.30 -0.37
N ILE A 152 2.47 5.76 -0.95
CA ILE A 152 3.70 5.53 -0.20
C ILE A 152 4.34 6.86 0.23
N VAL A 153 4.51 7.78 -0.71
CA VAL A 153 5.27 9.02 -0.48
C VAL A 153 4.48 9.99 0.40
N GLU A 154 3.16 10.04 0.25
CA GLU A 154 2.32 10.87 1.14
C GLU A 154 2.40 10.41 2.59
N ASP A 155 2.37 9.11 2.85
CA ASP A 155 2.58 8.61 4.21
C ASP A 155 3.98 8.92 4.75
N LEU A 156 5.03 8.71 3.94
CA LEU A 156 6.41 9.04 4.31
C LEU A 156 6.61 10.54 4.63
N ASN A 157 5.84 11.41 4.00
CA ASN A 157 5.86 12.86 4.23
C ASN A 157 4.98 13.30 5.41
N THR A 158 4.26 12.39 6.06
CA THR A 158 3.36 12.69 7.17
C THR A 158 4.02 12.40 8.51
N PRO A 159 4.59 13.42 9.21
CA PRO A 159 5.41 13.23 10.40
C PRO A 159 4.64 12.71 11.64
N TYR A 160 3.32 12.78 11.60
CA TYR A 160 2.41 12.27 12.62
C TYR A 160 1.76 10.93 12.25
N SER A 161 2.22 10.28 11.17
CA SER A 161 1.87 8.90 10.83
C SER A 161 2.76 7.90 11.55
N LEU A 162 2.16 6.84 12.08
CA LEU A 162 2.86 5.68 12.64
C LEU A 162 3.36 4.72 11.54
N GLY A 163 3.00 4.95 10.28
CA GLY A 163 3.30 4.11 9.12
C GLY A 163 2.07 3.45 8.53
N GLN A 164 2.31 2.57 7.55
CA GLN A 164 1.25 2.00 6.73
C GLN A 164 1.34 0.49 6.60
N PHE A 165 0.16 -0.15 6.50
CA PHE A 165 -0.01 -1.54 6.13
C PHE A 165 -0.61 -1.63 4.72
N LEU A 166 -0.04 -2.52 3.91
CA LEU A 166 -0.43 -2.67 2.51
C LEU A 166 -1.53 -3.72 2.34
N TRP A 167 -2.51 -3.43 1.52
CA TRP A 167 -3.40 -4.43 0.97
C TRP A 167 -2.94 -4.80 -0.45
N SER A 168 -2.22 -5.95 -0.66
CA SER A 168 -1.82 -6.87 0.40
C SER A 168 -0.37 -7.34 0.19
N GLY A 169 0.16 -8.16 1.09
CA GLY A 169 1.51 -8.68 0.97
C GLY A 169 1.68 -9.71 -0.15
N ILE A 170 0.71 -10.62 -0.32
CA ILE A 170 0.74 -11.73 -1.26
C ILE A 170 -0.62 -11.79 -1.99
N ASP A 171 -0.61 -12.12 -3.29
CA ASP A 171 -1.82 -12.47 -4.02
C ASP A 171 -2.52 -13.66 -3.37
N TYR A 172 -3.83 -13.68 -3.38
CA TYR A 172 -4.59 -14.72 -2.72
C TYR A 172 -5.77 -15.21 -3.57
N ILE A 173 -6.17 -16.46 -3.32
CA ILE A 173 -7.34 -17.08 -3.95
C ILE A 173 -8.60 -16.59 -3.26
N GLY A 174 -9.61 -16.24 -4.01
CA GLY A 174 -10.84 -15.63 -3.53
C GLY A 174 -10.82 -14.12 -3.75
N GLU A 175 -11.94 -13.46 -3.56
CA GLU A 175 -12.14 -12.03 -3.84
C GLU A 175 -11.53 -11.58 -5.17
N PRO A 176 -11.90 -12.25 -6.30
CA PRO A 176 -11.18 -12.06 -7.56
C PRO A 176 -11.20 -10.59 -7.98
N THR A 177 -10.02 -10.04 -8.16
CA THR A 177 -9.85 -8.68 -8.65
C THR A 177 -8.65 -8.68 -9.61
N PRO A 178 -8.89 -8.51 -10.91
CA PRO A 178 -10.18 -8.26 -11.61
C PRO A 178 -11.23 -9.37 -11.42
N TYR A 179 -12.50 -9.02 -11.51
CA TYR A 179 -13.63 -9.92 -11.24
C TYR A 179 -13.60 -11.25 -12.01
N HIS A 180 -13.07 -11.23 -13.25
CA HIS A 180 -13.02 -12.40 -14.13
C HIS A 180 -11.82 -13.33 -13.86
N THR A 181 -10.97 -13.00 -12.89
CA THR A 181 -9.81 -13.83 -12.52
C THR A 181 -10.18 -14.83 -11.42
N ARG A 182 -9.23 -15.67 -11.02
CA ARG A 182 -9.41 -16.62 -9.92
C ARG A 182 -8.80 -16.13 -8.61
N SER A 183 -7.97 -15.10 -8.70
CA SER A 183 -7.18 -14.58 -7.60
C SER A 183 -7.31 -13.07 -7.52
N CYS A 184 -7.07 -12.55 -6.35
CA CYS A 184 -6.85 -11.13 -6.13
C CYS A 184 -5.39 -10.79 -6.45
N TYR A 185 -5.16 -9.76 -7.28
CA TYR A 185 -3.83 -9.34 -7.73
C TYR A 185 -3.28 -8.12 -6.99
N PHE A 186 -3.73 -7.86 -5.77
CA PHE A 186 -3.25 -6.75 -4.94
C PHE A 186 -1.89 -7.00 -4.27
N GLY A 187 -1.41 -8.26 -4.26
CA GLY A 187 -0.18 -8.62 -3.59
C GLY A 187 1.06 -7.89 -4.12
N MET A 188 1.98 -7.59 -3.21
CA MET A 188 3.35 -7.18 -3.57
C MET A 188 4.16 -8.37 -4.09
N MET A 189 3.75 -9.57 -3.74
CA MET A 189 4.27 -10.85 -4.22
C MET A 189 3.14 -11.66 -4.87
N ASP A 190 3.48 -12.52 -5.81
CA ASP A 190 2.51 -13.45 -6.39
C ASP A 190 2.17 -14.61 -5.42
N THR A 191 1.24 -15.49 -5.80
CA THR A 191 0.83 -16.65 -4.99
C THR A 191 1.96 -17.65 -4.72
N ALA A 192 3.05 -17.61 -5.48
CA ALA A 192 4.27 -18.41 -5.25
C ALA A 192 5.33 -17.66 -4.43
N VAL A 193 4.97 -16.48 -3.89
CA VAL A 193 5.83 -15.63 -3.06
C VAL A 193 7.02 -15.02 -3.82
N PHE A 194 6.92 -14.92 -5.14
CA PHE A 194 7.90 -14.16 -5.91
C PHE A 194 7.54 -12.66 -5.91
N PRO A 195 8.53 -11.79 -5.66
CA PRO A 195 8.29 -10.35 -5.64
C PRO A 195 7.89 -9.83 -7.03
N LYS A 196 6.90 -8.93 -7.04
CA LYS A 196 6.51 -8.13 -8.20
C LYS A 196 7.30 -6.81 -8.23
N ASP A 197 7.19 -6.04 -9.32
CA ASP A 197 7.94 -4.79 -9.44
C ASP A 197 7.60 -3.77 -8.34
N TYR A 198 6.36 -3.75 -7.85
CA TYR A 198 5.97 -2.92 -6.72
C TYR A 198 6.64 -3.28 -5.40
N TRP A 199 6.99 -4.53 -5.15
CA TRP A 199 7.79 -4.91 -4.00
C TRP A 199 9.14 -4.17 -3.98
N TYR A 200 9.77 -4.03 -5.16
CA TYR A 200 11.01 -3.29 -5.28
C TYR A 200 10.83 -1.79 -5.14
N LEU A 201 9.67 -1.24 -5.54
CA LEU A 201 9.33 0.15 -5.28
C LEU A 201 9.25 0.42 -3.77
N PHE A 202 8.49 -0.38 -3.01
CA PHE A 202 8.42 -0.26 -1.55
C PHE A 202 9.80 -0.43 -0.92
N LYS A 203 10.57 -1.44 -1.34
CA LYS A 203 11.92 -1.64 -0.85
C LYS A 203 12.80 -0.41 -1.09
N SER A 204 12.72 0.23 -2.24
CA SER A 204 13.51 1.42 -2.55
C SER A 204 13.17 2.62 -1.66
N LEU A 205 11.91 2.74 -1.25
CA LEU A 205 11.44 3.84 -0.41
C LEU A 205 11.61 3.57 1.09
N TRP A 206 11.52 2.31 1.53
CA TRP A 206 11.53 1.93 2.94
C TRP A 206 12.90 1.48 3.47
N THR A 207 13.89 1.23 2.61
CA THR A 207 15.22 0.80 3.06
C THR A 207 16.33 1.78 2.68
N ASN A 208 17.45 1.69 3.40
CA ASN A 208 18.66 2.46 3.11
C ASN A 208 19.78 1.60 2.51
N ALA A 209 19.59 0.28 2.42
CA ALA A 209 20.54 -0.59 1.72
C ALA A 209 20.54 -0.24 0.23
N PRO A 210 21.69 0.10 -0.38
CA PRO A 210 21.76 0.48 -1.79
C PRO A 210 21.10 -0.56 -2.69
N MET A 211 20.22 -0.11 -3.57
CA MET A 211 19.55 -0.99 -4.52
C MET A 211 19.19 -0.27 -5.82
N ALA A 212 19.16 -1.03 -6.90
CA ALA A 212 18.54 -0.68 -8.17
C ALA A 212 17.86 -1.92 -8.75
N HIS A 213 16.65 -1.75 -9.29
CA HIS A 213 15.87 -2.80 -9.95
C HIS A 213 15.25 -2.24 -11.23
N ILE A 214 15.46 -2.93 -12.34
CA ILE A 214 14.79 -2.61 -13.60
C ILE A 214 13.45 -3.33 -13.60
N GLY A 215 12.35 -2.57 -13.68
CA GLY A 215 10.98 -3.07 -13.58
C GLY A 215 10.41 -3.64 -14.88
N VAL A 216 11.23 -4.22 -15.72
CA VAL A 216 10.85 -4.88 -16.97
C VAL A 216 11.93 -5.86 -17.40
N TYR A 217 11.54 -7.02 -17.94
CA TYR A 217 12.52 -7.89 -18.60
C TYR A 217 12.88 -7.34 -19.99
N TRP A 218 14.02 -7.80 -20.55
CA TRP A 218 14.54 -7.27 -21.80
C TRP A 218 14.59 -8.34 -22.89
N ASP A 219 13.39 -8.69 -23.39
CA ASP A 219 13.18 -9.65 -24.49
C ASP A 219 11.87 -9.30 -25.22
N TRP A 220 11.99 -8.46 -26.25
CA TRP A 220 10.86 -7.87 -26.97
C TRP A 220 11.06 -7.95 -28.48
N ASN A 221 10.09 -7.46 -29.27
CA ASN A 221 10.24 -7.37 -30.71
C ASN A 221 11.16 -6.21 -31.11
N PRO A 222 12.06 -6.39 -32.07
CA PRO A 222 12.95 -5.32 -32.54
C PRO A 222 12.19 -4.03 -32.87
N GLY A 223 12.65 -2.91 -32.31
CA GLY A 223 12.03 -1.60 -32.50
C GLY A 223 10.75 -1.33 -31.67
N GLN A 224 10.24 -2.33 -30.96
CA GLN A 224 9.11 -2.09 -30.03
C GLN A 224 9.51 -1.07 -28.96
N MET A 225 8.66 -0.06 -28.73
CA MET A 225 8.90 0.94 -27.69
C MET A 225 8.55 0.36 -26.32
N ILE A 226 9.50 0.36 -25.40
CA ILE A 226 9.41 -0.22 -24.07
C ILE A 226 9.57 0.90 -23.03
N ASP A 227 8.63 0.98 -22.09
CA ASP A 227 8.80 1.80 -20.90
C ASP A 227 9.62 1.01 -19.88
N VAL A 228 10.73 1.57 -19.47
CA VAL A 228 11.70 0.97 -18.54
C VAL A 228 11.72 1.76 -17.24
N PRO A 229 10.89 1.42 -16.26
CA PRO A 229 10.97 2.01 -14.93
C PRO A 229 12.14 1.42 -14.14
N VAL A 230 12.78 2.26 -13.32
CA VAL A 230 13.84 1.83 -12.40
C VAL A 230 13.44 2.21 -10.97
N MET A 231 13.45 1.24 -10.07
CA MET A 231 13.24 1.42 -8.65
C MET A 231 14.60 1.48 -7.95
N THR A 232 14.90 2.60 -7.32
CA THR A 232 16.18 2.79 -6.63
C THR A 232 16.03 3.72 -5.43
N ASN A 233 16.88 3.55 -4.44
CA ASN A 233 17.04 4.47 -3.32
C ASN A 233 18.25 5.42 -3.48
N GLY A 234 18.88 5.43 -4.66
CA GLY A 234 19.86 6.44 -5.05
C GLY A 234 19.18 7.79 -5.29
N VAL A 235 19.96 8.86 -5.33
CA VAL A 235 19.49 10.21 -5.64
C VAL A 235 19.41 10.48 -7.15
N LYS A 236 19.98 9.59 -7.95
CA LYS A 236 19.98 9.61 -9.42
C LYS A 236 20.01 8.19 -9.94
N ALA A 237 19.49 7.99 -11.14
CA ALA A 237 19.62 6.75 -11.87
C ALA A 237 20.03 7.04 -13.33
N GLU A 238 20.91 6.23 -13.85
CA GLU A 238 21.29 6.23 -15.26
C GLU A 238 20.93 4.89 -15.86
N LEU A 239 20.29 4.90 -17.03
CA LEU A 239 20.01 3.70 -17.81
C LEU A 239 20.98 3.60 -18.99
N LEU A 240 21.55 2.40 -19.21
CA LEU A 240 22.44 2.11 -20.32
C LEU A 240 21.90 0.92 -21.13
N LEU A 241 22.04 1.00 -22.45
CA LEU A 241 21.79 -0.10 -23.37
C LEU A 241 23.05 -0.38 -24.17
N ASN A 242 23.57 -1.58 -24.07
CA ASN A 242 24.82 -1.99 -24.73
C ASN A 242 25.99 -1.05 -24.40
N GLY A 243 26.08 -0.58 -23.15
CA GLY A 243 27.10 0.38 -22.67
C GLY A 243 26.86 1.84 -23.09
N ARG A 244 25.87 2.13 -23.91
CA ARG A 244 25.50 3.48 -24.32
C ARG A 244 24.50 4.07 -23.33
N SER A 245 24.81 5.24 -22.76
CA SER A 245 23.90 5.96 -21.86
C SER A 245 22.62 6.38 -22.59
N LEU A 246 21.49 6.16 -21.95
CA LEU A 246 20.17 6.62 -22.36
C LEU A 246 19.73 7.86 -21.54
N GLY A 247 20.65 8.39 -20.72
CA GLY A 247 20.45 9.56 -19.90
C GLY A 247 20.29 9.24 -18.41
N MET A 248 20.43 10.29 -17.63
CA MET A 248 20.34 10.27 -16.17
C MET A 248 19.08 11.01 -15.73
N GLN A 249 18.41 10.50 -14.69
CA GLN A 249 17.26 11.15 -14.08
C GLN A 249 17.47 11.27 -12.57
N GLU A 250 17.00 12.39 -12.01
CA GLU A 250 16.95 12.61 -10.56
C GLU A 250 15.90 11.70 -9.93
N VAL A 251 16.16 11.27 -8.69
CA VAL A 251 15.24 10.43 -7.90
C VAL A 251 14.92 11.14 -6.60
N SER A 252 13.66 11.21 -6.25
CA SER A 252 13.19 11.80 -4.99
C SER A 252 12.41 10.79 -4.16
N ARG A 253 12.66 10.73 -2.86
CA ARG A 253 11.87 9.92 -1.92
C ARG A 253 10.70 10.71 -1.32
N THR A 254 10.64 12.02 -1.54
CA THR A 254 9.62 12.93 -1.00
C THR A 254 8.68 13.50 -2.07
N ASP A 255 8.96 13.21 -3.34
CA ASP A 255 8.11 13.58 -4.46
C ASP A 255 7.74 12.31 -5.24
N TRP A 256 6.49 11.91 -5.15
CA TRP A 256 6.00 10.69 -5.77
C TRP A 256 6.11 10.69 -7.30
N THR A 257 6.14 11.86 -7.94
CA THR A 257 6.28 11.98 -9.40
C THR A 257 7.69 11.64 -9.86
N HIS A 258 8.68 11.76 -8.96
CA HIS A 258 10.11 11.53 -9.22
C HIS A 258 10.69 10.32 -8.44
N CYS A 259 9.87 9.56 -7.71
CA CYS A 259 10.38 8.41 -6.92
C CYS A 259 10.69 7.17 -7.77
N ARG A 260 10.27 7.15 -9.03
CA ARG A 260 10.48 6.05 -9.98
C ARG A 260 10.79 6.61 -11.36
N PRO A 261 12.07 6.90 -11.67
CA PRO A 261 12.47 7.33 -13.02
C PRO A 261 12.14 6.26 -14.05
N ALA A 262 11.80 6.67 -15.28
CA ALA A 262 11.48 5.76 -16.36
C ALA A 262 11.97 6.32 -17.70
N TRP A 263 12.35 5.43 -18.61
CA TRP A 263 12.79 5.74 -19.95
C TRP A 263 11.90 5.04 -20.98
N GLN A 264 11.65 5.68 -22.11
CA GLN A 264 11.08 5.03 -23.28
C GLN A 264 12.20 4.62 -24.22
N VAL A 265 12.37 3.32 -24.42
CA VAL A 265 13.51 2.74 -25.14
C VAL A 265 13.01 1.84 -26.27
N PRO A 266 13.36 2.10 -27.54
CA PRO A 266 13.13 1.13 -28.58
C PRO A 266 13.94 -0.13 -28.32
N PHE A 267 13.31 -1.30 -28.35
CA PHE A 267 14.00 -2.55 -28.08
C PHE A 267 15.09 -2.82 -29.12
N GLU A 268 16.27 -3.06 -28.61
CA GLU A 268 17.46 -3.54 -29.31
C GLU A 268 18.05 -4.69 -28.48
N ALA A 269 18.39 -5.80 -29.11
CA ALA A 269 18.96 -6.94 -28.39
C ALA A 269 20.28 -6.58 -27.73
N GLY A 270 20.49 -7.05 -26.49
CA GLY A 270 21.71 -6.80 -25.74
C GLY A 270 21.48 -6.67 -24.25
N GLU A 271 22.36 -5.92 -23.58
CA GLU A 271 22.36 -5.77 -22.14
C GLU A 271 21.79 -4.39 -21.74
N LEU A 272 20.77 -4.43 -20.87
CA LEU A 272 20.19 -3.25 -20.23
C LEU A 272 20.72 -3.14 -18.79
N VAL A 273 21.31 -2.01 -18.43
CA VAL A 273 21.94 -1.79 -17.13
C VAL A 273 21.41 -0.50 -16.50
N ALA A 274 21.00 -0.56 -15.24
CA ALA A 274 20.71 0.60 -14.42
C ALA A 274 21.79 0.81 -13.35
N ARG A 275 22.29 2.04 -13.21
CA ARG A 275 23.30 2.40 -12.20
C ARG A 275 23.01 3.76 -11.54
#